data_d1c85a63a136f24a7c5bfe452803fc5a
#
_entry.id   d1c85a63a136f24a7c5bfe452803fc5a
#
_cell.length_a   1.000
_cell.length_b   1.000
_cell.length_c   1.000
_cell.angle_alpha   90.00
_cell.angle_beta   90.00
_cell.angle_gamma   90.00
#
_symmetry.space_group_name_H-M   'P 1'
#
loop_
_entity.id
_entity.type
_entity.pdbx_description
1 polymer ?
#
loop_
_entity_poly.entity_id
_entity_poly.type
_entity_poly.pdbx_seq_one_letter_code
_entity_poly.pdbx_strand_id
1 'polypeptide(L)'
;LRSDELMPMTRRACLIWGGMGLLCAGIHLYYLPMVGLVLVGYAVRRALQKRGPAAVLAPIAAFCAAALAELVLLGAFAVNFAGYSNGYLSGADYFGLFVPWLAQSWEQNVYAGIGTSLAVVLAVFGIVCNARKAEKFFAAHRDWLIAGAVVLVLDLIAAGGNAITVNGKTLFTVPIPQLLMNFWAMFSSCARLAWLAGMLLAAVGCGLVLRFWDNGVAPALMLAVCAVAQGWGQRSELFNRWTDYHYYGFRYENKTLLTDPVWEQVAASGRYSHLAFATFDFEHDEFWDLVDFAADHGWTSNSFYMAHMDGNLAAVTLPGELNELSADTLYAFIDEDELARNSYGLHYYRLDGILIGSVEPIDGIEEEPAPEVPAHTMDLTKSDLINAHFADGSVGLETGGEMMTEEWTLFPGRYRVTLTGSGFDHSYIYARYGLINQETYKLDIDFTGIDPNEMTFEFTATEMLHYWRTAVHTLDDANVTVNSVTVEKVG
;
A
#
# COMPACT_ATOMS: atom_id res chain seq x y z
N LEU A 1 -10.04 -34.67 16.36
CA LEU A 1 -11.34 -34.08 16.70
C LEU A 1 -12.44 -34.84 15.98
N ARG A 2 -13.28 -35.56 16.72
CA ARG A 2 -14.47 -36.23 16.17
C ARG A 2 -15.57 -35.19 16.01
N SER A 3 -15.45 -34.36 14.93
CA SER A 3 -16.43 -33.30 14.64
C SER A 3 -17.86 -33.84 14.46
N ASP A 4 -18.03 -35.14 14.12
CA ASP A 4 -19.33 -35.77 13.97
C ASP A 4 -20.08 -35.95 15.28
N GLU A 5 -19.37 -36.07 16.39
CA GLU A 5 -19.97 -36.12 17.73
C GLU A 5 -20.18 -34.70 18.31
N LEU A 6 -19.34 -33.73 17.90
CA LEU A 6 -19.39 -32.37 18.41
C LEU A 6 -20.37 -31.47 17.66
N MET A 7 -20.67 -31.81 16.38
CA MET A 7 -21.56 -30.98 15.54
C MET A 7 -22.62 -31.85 14.82
N PRO A 8 -23.53 -32.52 15.53
CA PRO A 8 -24.53 -33.37 14.88
C PRO A 8 -25.57 -32.62 14.09
N MET A 9 -25.76 -31.32 14.32
CA MET A 9 -26.86 -30.52 13.75
C MET A 9 -26.35 -29.41 12.83
N THR A 10 -26.95 -29.27 11.67
CA THR A 10 -26.67 -28.20 10.70
C THR A 10 -26.80 -26.81 11.32
N ARG A 11 -27.78 -26.55 12.20
CA ARG A 11 -27.94 -25.27 12.90
C ARG A 11 -26.73 -24.89 13.73
N ARG A 12 -26.16 -25.84 14.49
CA ARG A 12 -24.96 -25.59 15.29
C ARG A 12 -23.75 -25.27 14.40
N ALA A 13 -23.61 -25.98 13.27
CA ALA A 13 -22.58 -25.69 12.28
C ALA A 13 -22.75 -24.28 11.71
N CYS A 14 -23.96 -23.88 11.34
CA CYS A 14 -24.23 -22.52 10.83
C CYS A 14 -23.88 -21.44 11.86
N LEU A 15 -24.22 -21.63 13.13
CA LEU A 15 -23.88 -20.65 14.20
C LEU A 15 -22.37 -20.52 14.37
N ILE A 16 -21.62 -21.65 14.38
CA ILE A 16 -20.17 -21.62 14.56
C ILE A 16 -19.50 -20.96 13.33
N TRP A 17 -19.86 -21.39 12.12
CA TRP A 17 -19.25 -20.84 10.91
C TRP A 17 -19.68 -19.39 10.65
N GLY A 18 -20.94 -19.03 10.95
CA GLY A 18 -21.38 -17.64 10.90
C GLY A 18 -20.60 -16.74 11.89
N GLY A 19 -20.46 -17.21 13.15
CA GLY A 19 -19.63 -16.51 14.14
C GLY A 19 -18.17 -16.37 13.72
N MET A 20 -17.59 -17.41 13.09
CA MET A 20 -16.24 -17.32 12.55
C MET A 20 -16.14 -16.33 11.39
N GLY A 21 -17.16 -16.27 10.51
CA GLY A 21 -17.20 -15.29 9.43
C GLY A 21 -17.20 -13.86 9.94
N LEU A 22 -18.02 -13.58 10.95
CA LEU A 22 -18.11 -12.28 11.61
C LEU A 22 -16.78 -11.90 12.27
N LEU A 23 -16.20 -12.79 13.09
CA LEU A 23 -14.94 -12.55 13.77
C LEU A 23 -13.78 -12.33 12.79
N CYS A 24 -13.69 -13.13 11.73
CA CYS A 24 -12.62 -13.00 10.74
C CYS A 24 -12.71 -11.65 10.01
N ALA A 25 -13.90 -11.21 9.64
CA ALA A 25 -14.11 -9.93 8.98
C ALA A 25 -13.76 -8.75 9.90
N GLY A 26 -14.11 -8.84 11.19
CA GLY A 26 -13.86 -7.77 12.16
C GLY A 26 -12.42 -7.69 12.67
N ILE A 27 -11.64 -8.80 12.61
CA ILE A 27 -10.27 -8.81 13.11
C ILE A 27 -9.28 -8.48 11.99
N HIS A 28 -9.30 -9.21 10.88
CA HIS A 28 -8.36 -9.03 9.79
C HIS A 28 -8.83 -9.72 8.51
N LEU A 29 -8.82 -8.99 7.40
CA LEU A 29 -9.37 -9.45 6.13
C LEU A 29 -8.75 -10.76 5.64
N TYR A 30 -7.46 -11.01 5.87
CA TYR A 30 -6.77 -12.25 5.46
C TYR A 30 -7.30 -13.51 6.16
N TYR A 31 -7.92 -13.38 7.33
CA TYR A 31 -8.53 -14.56 7.99
C TYR A 31 -9.76 -15.06 7.26
N LEU A 32 -10.46 -14.22 6.50
CA LEU A 32 -11.63 -14.64 5.72
C LEU A 32 -11.30 -15.75 4.72
N PRO A 33 -10.35 -15.57 3.78
CA PRO A 33 -10.00 -16.63 2.84
C PRO A 33 -9.37 -17.85 3.54
N MET A 34 -8.50 -17.66 4.55
CA MET A 34 -7.87 -18.78 5.27
C MET A 34 -8.91 -19.66 5.97
N VAL A 35 -9.81 -19.07 6.76
CA VAL A 35 -10.88 -19.80 7.44
C VAL A 35 -11.94 -20.29 6.45
N GLY A 36 -12.19 -19.54 5.37
CA GLY A 36 -13.04 -19.95 4.26
C GLY A 36 -12.54 -21.23 3.59
N LEU A 37 -11.23 -21.38 3.39
CA LEU A 37 -10.63 -22.61 2.86
C LEU A 37 -10.81 -23.79 3.83
N VAL A 38 -10.67 -23.58 5.13
CA VAL A 38 -10.98 -24.61 6.14
C VAL A 38 -12.45 -25.02 6.09
N LEU A 39 -13.36 -24.04 5.89
CA LEU A 39 -14.79 -24.30 5.67
C LEU A 39 -15.04 -25.10 4.38
N VAL A 40 -14.31 -24.82 3.30
CA VAL A 40 -14.34 -25.65 2.07
C VAL A 40 -13.93 -27.10 2.39
N GLY A 41 -12.85 -27.30 3.14
CA GLY A 41 -12.44 -28.63 3.61
C GLY A 41 -13.54 -29.33 4.43
N TYR A 42 -14.19 -28.63 5.33
CA TYR A 42 -15.35 -29.13 6.07
C TYR A 42 -16.48 -29.56 5.12
N ALA A 43 -16.81 -28.74 4.15
CA ALA A 43 -17.86 -28.99 3.16
C ALA A 43 -17.52 -30.20 2.29
N VAL A 44 -16.28 -30.30 1.79
CA VAL A 44 -15.80 -31.50 1.03
C VAL A 44 -15.94 -32.78 1.85
N ARG A 45 -15.50 -32.72 3.12
CA ARG A 45 -15.66 -33.87 4.02
C ARG A 45 -17.11 -34.26 4.20
N ARG A 46 -18.03 -33.32 4.41
CA ARG A 46 -19.47 -33.60 4.52
C ARG A 46 -20.05 -34.20 3.25
N ALA A 47 -19.60 -33.72 2.09
CA ALA A 47 -19.99 -34.30 0.80
C ALA A 47 -19.50 -35.74 0.62
N LEU A 48 -18.24 -36.03 0.98
CA LEU A 48 -17.68 -37.37 0.97
C LEU A 48 -18.45 -38.33 1.90
N GLN A 49 -18.96 -37.86 3.03
CA GLN A 49 -19.82 -38.57 3.95
C GLN A 49 -21.27 -38.68 3.47
N LYS A 50 -21.58 -38.24 2.24
CA LYS A 50 -22.91 -38.26 1.64
C LYS A 50 -23.98 -37.57 2.50
N ARG A 51 -23.61 -36.52 3.26
CA ARG A 51 -24.58 -35.70 3.98
C ARG A 51 -25.40 -34.84 2.99
N GLY A 52 -26.64 -34.55 3.35
CA GLY A 52 -27.54 -33.78 2.47
C GLY A 52 -27.01 -32.39 2.12
N PRO A 53 -27.50 -31.78 1.01
CA PRO A 53 -27.01 -30.47 0.52
C PRO A 53 -27.04 -29.38 1.58
N ALA A 54 -28.05 -29.34 2.44
CA ALA A 54 -28.17 -28.37 3.51
C ALA A 54 -27.00 -28.44 4.52
N ALA A 55 -26.48 -29.66 4.81
CA ALA A 55 -25.35 -29.83 5.72
C ALA A 55 -24.02 -29.37 5.10
N VAL A 56 -23.95 -29.23 3.79
CA VAL A 56 -22.77 -28.74 3.04
C VAL A 56 -22.87 -27.27 2.80
N LEU A 57 -24.00 -26.75 2.28
CA LEU A 57 -24.14 -25.39 1.78
C LEU A 57 -24.56 -24.38 2.86
N ALA A 58 -25.36 -24.78 3.84
CA ALA A 58 -25.87 -23.83 4.83
C ALA A 58 -24.77 -23.22 5.72
N PRO A 59 -23.74 -23.97 6.19
CA PRO A 59 -22.63 -23.36 6.91
C PRO A 59 -21.80 -22.38 6.07
N ILE A 60 -21.65 -22.64 4.75
CA ILE A 60 -20.98 -21.72 3.83
C ILE A 60 -21.80 -20.42 3.69
N ALA A 61 -23.10 -20.56 3.44
CA ALA A 61 -23.98 -19.39 3.35
C ALA A 61 -23.99 -18.56 4.65
N ALA A 62 -23.99 -19.24 5.81
CA ALA A 62 -23.94 -18.55 7.10
C ALA A 62 -22.62 -17.79 7.30
N PHE A 63 -21.49 -18.37 6.95
CA PHE A 63 -20.17 -17.73 6.99
C PHE A 63 -20.13 -16.50 6.08
N CYS A 64 -20.49 -16.67 4.81
CA CYS A 64 -20.45 -15.58 3.83
C CYS A 64 -21.43 -14.44 4.19
N ALA A 65 -22.65 -14.77 4.65
CA ALA A 65 -23.63 -13.75 5.03
C ALA A 65 -23.16 -12.94 6.27
N ALA A 66 -22.60 -13.61 7.27
CA ALA A 66 -22.11 -12.94 8.47
C ALA A 66 -20.85 -12.10 8.16
N ALA A 67 -19.91 -12.61 7.37
CA ALA A 67 -18.75 -11.85 6.94
C ALA A 67 -19.14 -10.63 6.10
N LEU A 68 -20.07 -10.79 5.15
CA LEU A 68 -20.55 -9.67 4.35
C LEU A 68 -21.24 -8.60 5.21
N ALA A 69 -22.09 -9.01 6.16
CA ALA A 69 -22.75 -8.08 7.06
C ALA A 69 -21.74 -7.27 7.89
N GLU A 70 -20.70 -7.92 8.41
CA GLU A 70 -19.62 -7.24 9.14
C GLU A 70 -18.84 -6.28 8.26
N LEU A 71 -18.46 -6.68 7.05
CA LEU A 71 -17.74 -5.82 6.11
C LEU A 71 -18.57 -4.59 5.70
N VAL A 72 -19.89 -4.75 5.55
CA VAL A 72 -20.79 -3.61 5.29
C VAL A 72 -20.84 -2.67 6.49
N LEU A 73 -20.95 -3.20 7.72
CA LEU A 73 -20.97 -2.41 8.94
C LEU A 73 -19.67 -1.64 9.16
N LEU A 74 -18.53 -2.24 8.79
CA LEU A 74 -17.20 -1.60 8.88
C LEU A 74 -16.92 -0.64 7.73
N GLY A 75 -17.85 -0.45 6.78
CA GLY A 75 -17.66 0.45 5.65
C GLY A 75 -16.66 -0.04 4.61
N ALA A 76 -16.33 -1.33 4.58
CA ALA A 76 -15.32 -1.88 3.67
C ALA A 76 -15.62 -1.66 2.18
N PHE A 77 -16.87 -1.38 1.82
CA PHE A 77 -17.30 -1.09 0.45
C PHE A 77 -17.45 0.41 0.16
N ALA A 78 -17.20 1.27 1.15
CA ALA A 78 -17.24 2.72 0.96
C ALA A 78 -16.01 3.24 0.18
N VAL A 79 -14.93 2.47 0.16
CA VAL A 79 -13.67 2.80 -0.52
C VAL A 79 -13.65 2.12 -1.89
N ASN A 80 -13.27 2.88 -2.92
CA ASN A 80 -13.10 2.32 -4.26
C ASN A 80 -11.76 1.59 -4.36
N PHE A 81 -11.78 0.26 -4.24
CA PHE A 81 -10.57 -0.56 -4.35
C PHE A 81 -10.02 -0.69 -5.79
N ALA A 82 -10.71 -0.16 -6.79
CA ALA A 82 -10.30 -0.30 -8.19
C ALA A 82 -8.95 0.38 -8.51
N GLY A 83 -8.53 1.38 -7.73
CA GLY A 83 -7.24 2.07 -7.89
C GLY A 83 -6.02 1.29 -7.41
N TYR A 84 -6.19 0.26 -6.58
CA TYR A 84 -5.08 -0.48 -5.97
C TYR A 84 -4.50 -1.60 -6.81
N SER A 85 -5.14 -1.96 -7.89
CA SER A 85 -4.73 -3.07 -8.74
C SER A 85 -3.87 -2.55 -9.89
N ASN A 86 -2.59 -2.32 -9.62
CA ASN A 86 -1.58 -2.22 -10.69
C ASN A 86 -1.31 -3.57 -11.38
N GLY A 87 -2.17 -4.58 -11.18
CA GLY A 87 -2.04 -5.92 -11.75
C GLY A 87 -0.97 -6.80 -11.11
N TYR A 88 -0.31 -6.31 -10.04
CA TYR A 88 0.72 -7.06 -9.34
C TYR A 88 0.18 -7.62 -8.02
N LEU A 89 0.37 -8.93 -7.82
CA LEU A 89 0.12 -9.61 -6.57
C LEU A 89 1.44 -10.15 -6.03
N SER A 90 1.78 -9.84 -4.79
CA SER A 90 2.94 -10.40 -4.11
C SER A 90 2.65 -11.87 -3.73
N GLY A 91 2.97 -12.77 -4.67
CA GLY A 91 2.75 -14.22 -4.53
C GLY A 91 3.87 -14.93 -3.79
N ALA A 92 3.54 -16.05 -3.18
CA ALA A 92 4.49 -16.91 -2.48
C ALA A 92 5.49 -17.52 -3.46
N ASP A 93 6.77 -17.53 -3.08
CA ASP A 93 7.74 -18.43 -3.68
C ASP A 93 7.61 -19.81 -3.00
N TYR A 94 7.16 -20.79 -3.74
CA TYR A 94 6.86 -22.13 -3.18
C TYR A 94 8.08 -22.85 -2.60
N PHE A 95 9.29 -22.58 -3.10
CA PHE A 95 10.52 -23.07 -2.48
C PHE A 95 10.76 -22.43 -1.12
N GLY A 96 10.30 -21.17 -0.95
CA GLY A 96 10.40 -20.45 0.31
C GLY A 96 9.69 -21.12 1.48
N LEU A 97 8.73 -22.02 1.22
CA LEU A 97 8.04 -22.76 2.28
C LEU A 97 9.03 -23.61 3.14
N PHE A 98 10.08 -24.13 2.53
CA PHE A 98 11.08 -24.99 3.19
C PHE A 98 12.47 -24.36 3.28
N VAL A 99 12.74 -23.28 2.54
CA VAL A 99 14.07 -22.71 2.36
C VAL A 99 14.04 -21.21 2.62
N PRO A 100 14.58 -20.72 3.76
CA PRO A 100 14.35 -19.33 4.23
C PRO A 100 15.08 -18.25 3.43
N TRP A 101 16.08 -18.59 2.63
CA TRP A 101 16.95 -17.62 1.92
C TRP A 101 16.54 -17.36 0.47
N LEU A 102 15.41 -17.89 0.02
CA LEU A 102 14.95 -17.74 -1.36
C LEU A 102 13.92 -16.62 -1.58
N ALA A 103 13.42 -16.01 -0.51
CA ALA A 103 12.46 -14.92 -0.64
C ALA A 103 13.15 -13.65 -1.16
N GLN A 104 12.60 -13.05 -2.22
CA GLN A 104 13.10 -11.77 -2.77
C GLN A 104 12.63 -10.57 -1.97
N SER A 105 11.49 -10.68 -1.30
CA SER A 105 10.99 -9.69 -0.37
C SER A 105 10.48 -10.38 0.90
N TRP A 106 10.39 -9.62 1.99
CA TRP A 106 9.85 -10.13 3.24
C TRP A 106 8.40 -10.64 3.11
N GLU A 107 7.61 -10.05 2.22
CA GLU A 107 6.22 -10.46 1.97
C GLU A 107 6.11 -11.80 1.26
N GLN A 108 7.08 -12.17 0.41
CA GLN A 108 7.13 -13.46 -0.28
C GLN A 108 7.67 -14.58 0.60
N ASN A 109 8.17 -14.25 1.78
CA ASN A 109 8.70 -15.22 2.72
C ASN A 109 7.57 -15.99 3.41
N VAL A 110 7.36 -17.21 2.94
CA VAL A 110 6.35 -18.14 3.47
C VAL A 110 6.99 -19.30 4.27
N TYR A 111 8.18 -19.09 4.78
CA TYR A 111 8.95 -20.12 5.46
C TYR A 111 8.23 -20.69 6.68
N ALA A 112 7.91 -21.98 6.61
CA ALA A 112 7.22 -22.70 7.68
C ALA A 112 8.09 -22.94 8.93
N GLY A 113 9.41 -22.76 8.81
CA GLY A 113 10.38 -22.94 9.87
C GLY A 113 11.07 -24.30 9.86
N ILE A 114 12.30 -24.30 10.38
CA ILE A 114 13.18 -25.50 10.43
C ILE A 114 12.54 -26.62 11.27
N GLY A 115 11.90 -26.26 12.37
CA GLY A 115 11.23 -27.24 13.26
C GLY A 115 10.04 -27.89 12.58
N THR A 116 9.23 -27.12 11.84
CA THR A 116 8.11 -27.66 11.04
C THR A 116 8.62 -28.60 9.95
N SER A 117 9.65 -28.20 9.21
CA SER A 117 10.27 -29.04 8.18
C SER A 117 10.81 -30.35 8.76
N LEU A 118 11.49 -30.28 9.90
CA LEU A 118 11.98 -31.48 10.62
C LEU A 118 10.84 -32.37 11.09
N ALA A 119 9.74 -31.80 11.63
CA ALA A 119 8.58 -32.58 12.05
C ALA A 119 7.95 -33.33 10.86
N VAL A 120 7.87 -32.67 9.69
CA VAL A 120 7.36 -33.33 8.45
C VAL A 120 8.28 -34.46 8.03
N VAL A 121 9.60 -34.26 8.03
CA VAL A 121 10.57 -35.34 7.71
C VAL A 121 10.46 -36.51 8.68
N LEU A 122 10.40 -36.25 9.98
CA LEU A 122 10.21 -37.29 11.00
C LEU A 122 8.86 -38.04 10.86
N ALA A 123 7.81 -37.31 10.50
CA ALA A 123 6.50 -37.89 10.22
C ALA A 123 6.55 -38.83 9.00
N VAL A 124 7.17 -38.40 7.90
CA VAL A 124 7.35 -39.23 6.70
C VAL A 124 8.17 -40.49 7.02
N PHE A 125 9.29 -40.32 7.77
CA PHE A 125 10.09 -41.46 8.18
C PHE A 125 9.30 -42.45 9.08
N GLY A 126 8.52 -41.92 10.03
CA GLY A 126 7.63 -42.75 10.88
C GLY A 126 6.58 -43.51 10.07
N ILE A 127 5.99 -42.90 9.03
CA ILE A 127 5.06 -43.51 8.11
C ILE A 127 5.74 -44.68 7.34
N VAL A 128 6.92 -44.45 6.78
CA VAL A 128 7.68 -45.41 6.01
C VAL A 128 8.07 -46.61 6.88
N CYS A 129 8.58 -46.37 8.08
CA CYS A 129 8.95 -47.43 9.03
C CYS A 129 7.75 -48.27 9.51
N ASN A 130 6.53 -47.67 9.48
CA ASN A 130 5.32 -48.28 9.97
C ASN A 130 4.26 -48.41 8.86
N ALA A 131 4.65 -48.81 7.64
CA ALA A 131 3.80 -48.75 6.45
C ALA A 131 2.43 -49.48 6.62
N ARG A 132 2.39 -50.62 7.24
CA ARG A 132 1.11 -51.38 7.49
C ARG A 132 0.17 -50.63 8.44
N LYS A 133 0.73 -49.95 9.46
CA LYS A 133 -0.04 -49.11 10.39
C LYS A 133 -0.52 -47.84 9.70
N ALA A 134 0.31 -47.29 8.83
CA ALA A 134 0.00 -46.11 8.02
C ALA A 134 -1.12 -46.37 7.04
N GLU A 135 -1.09 -47.51 6.31
CA GLU A 135 -2.16 -47.89 5.39
C GLU A 135 -3.53 -47.98 6.09
N LYS A 136 -3.59 -48.64 7.25
CA LYS A 136 -4.84 -48.74 8.04
C LYS A 136 -5.30 -47.35 8.54
N PHE A 137 -4.38 -46.51 8.99
CA PHE A 137 -4.68 -45.16 9.46
C PHE A 137 -5.23 -44.30 8.33
N PHE A 138 -4.57 -44.29 7.17
CA PHE A 138 -4.99 -43.49 6.02
C PHE A 138 -6.31 -43.99 5.43
N ALA A 139 -6.53 -45.29 5.38
CA ALA A 139 -7.81 -45.86 4.96
C ALA A 139 -8.96 -45.40 5.90
N ALA A 140 -8.74 -45.42 7.22
CA ALA A 140 -9.74 -45.00 8.20
C ALA A 140 -10.04 -43.50 8.22
N HIS A 141 -9.09 -42.67 7.74
CA HIS A 141 -9.20 -41.19 7.77
C HIS A 141 -9.22 -40.58 6.36
N ARG A 142 -9.61 -41.39 5.35
CA ARG A 142 -9.55 -40.98 3.94
C ARG A 142 -10.29 -39.68 3.64
N ASP A 143 -11.47 -39.50 4.20
CA ASP A 143 -12.28 -38.29 4.01
C ASP A 143 -11.59 -37.01 4.58
N TRP A 144 -10.90 -37.12 5.71
CA TRP A 144 -10.10 -36.05 6.28
C TRP A 144 -8.87 -35.71 5.43
N LEU A 145 -8.20 -36.73 4.91
CA LEU A 145 -7.02 -36.58 4.08
C LEU A 145 -7.36 -35.87 2.76
N ILE A 146 -8.45 -36.29 2.12
CA ILE A 146 -8.93 -35.65 0.89
C ILE A 146 -9.32 -34.22 1.17
N ALA A 147 -10.07 -33.95 2.23
CA ALA A 147 -10.46 -32.59 2.61
C ALA A 147 -9.24 -31.70 2.90
N GLY A 148 -8.27 -32.21 3.67
CA GLY A 148 -7.02 -31.50 3.98
C GLY A 148 -6.15 -31.23 2.74
N ALA A 149 -6.05 -32.22 1.83
CA ALA A 149 -5.34 -32.04 0.58
C ALA A 149 -5.98 -30.97 -0.32
N VAL A 150 -7.33 -30.92 -0.38
CA VAL A 150 -8.06 -29.89 -1.12
C VAL A 150 -7.78 -28.52 -0.52
N VAL A 151 -7.83 -28.38 0.82
CA VAL A 151 -7.50 -27.11 1.49
C VAL A 151 -6.09 -26.66 1.16
N LEU A 152 -5.10 -27.58 1.32
CA LEU A 152 -3.70 -27.26 1.07
C LEU A 152 -3.44 -26.83 -0.38
N VAL A 153 -4.01 -27.55 -1.35
CA VAL A 153 -3.84 -27.21 -2.78
C VAL A 153 -4.47 -25.86 -3.11
N LEU A 154 -5.70 -25.62 -2.63
CA LEU A 154 -6.37 -24.32 -2.87
C LEU A 154 -5.65 -23.17 -2.17
N ASP A 155 -5.13 -23.39 -0.96
CA ASP A 155 -4.37 -22.41 -0.22
C ASP A 155 -3.07 -22.04 -0.95
N LEU A 156 -2.31 -23.04 -1.39
CA LEU A 156 -1.09 -22.79 -2.17
C LEU A 156 -1.38 -22.08 -3.50
N ILE A 157 -2.45 -22.44 -4.22
CA ILE A 157 -2.85 -21.72 -5.43
C ILE A 157 -3.19 -20.26 -5.09
N ALA A 158 -3.96 -20.04 -4.02
CA ALA A 158 -4.33 -18.68 -3.60
C ALA A 158 -3.10 -17.88 -3.17
N ALA A 159 -2.16 -18.48 -2.45
CA ALA A 159 -0.95 -17.85 -1.99
C ALA A 159 0.03 -17.51 -3.12
N GLY A 160 0.04 -18.28 -4.21
CA GLY A 160 0.95 -18.04 -5.35
C GLY A 160 0.62 -16.81 -6.17
N GLY A 161 -0.59 -16.27 -6.04
CA GLY A 161 -1.03 -15.16 -6.87
C GLY A 161 -1.16 -15.52 -8.35
N ASN A 162 -1.01 -14.53 -9.22
CA ASN A 162 -1.07 -14.74 -10.67
C ASN A 162 0.29 -15.03 -11.32
N ALA A 163 1.38 -14.79 -10.62
CA ALA A 163 2.75 -15.06 -11.08
C ALA A 163 3.33 -16.26 -10.33
N ILE A 164 3.51 -17.39 -11.01
CA ILE A 164 4.11 -18.57 -10.40
C ILE A 164 5.63 -18.37 -10.34
N THR A 165 6.11 -18.15 -9.13
CA THR A 165 7.52 -17.87 -8.84
C THR A 165 8.19 -19.04 -8.13
N VAL A 166 9.37 -19.42 -8.59
CA VAL A 166 10.21 -20.46 -8.01
C VAL A 166 11.65 -19.97 -7.93
N ASN A 167 12.21 -19.97 -6.74
CA ASN A 167 13.57 -19.48 -6.48
C ASN A 167 13.80 -18.06 -7.03
N GLY A 168 12.86 -17.17 -6.77
CA GLY A 168 12.92 -15.77 -7.19
C GLY A 168 12.70 -15.52 -8.68
N LYS A 169 12.46 -16.57 -9.49
CA LYS A 169 12.20 -16.43 -10.92
C LYS A 169 10.74 -16.72 -11.23
N THR A 170 10.08 -15.77 -11.87
CA THR A 170 8.74 -15.99 -12.42
C THR A 170 8.84 -16.95 -13.59
N LEU A 171 8.21 -18.13 -13.44
CA LEU A 171 8.18 -19.16 -14.48
C LEU A 171 7.12 -18.84 -15.52
N PHE A 172 5.95 -18.42 -15.09
CA PHE A 172 4.86 -17.98 -15.96
C PHE A 172 3.84 -17.19 -15.17
N THR A 173 3.05 -16.38 -15.87
CA THR A 173 1.94 -15.61 -15.32
C THR A 173 0.62 -16.21 -15.81
N VAL A 174 -0.29 -16.48 -14.88
CA VAL A 174 -1.63 -16.96 -15.20
C VAL A 174 -2.53 -15.76 -15.52
N PRO A 175 -3.14 -15.69 -16.72
CA PRO A 175 -4.09 -14.64 -17.03
C PRO A 175 -5.37 -14.84 -16.20
N ILE A 176 -5.65 -13.87 -15.32
CA ILE A 176 -6.84 -13.85 -14.47
C ILE A 176 -7.80 -12.79 -15.02
N PRO A 177 -9.11 -13.10 -15.19
CA PRO A 177 -10.09 -12.09 -15.58
C PRO A 177 -10.10 -10.90 -14.62
N GLN A 178 -10.20 -9.67 -15.14
CA GLN A 178 -10.08 -8.44 -14.36
C GLN A 178 -11.01 -8.40 -13.13
N LEU A 179 -12.24 -8.89 -13.25
CA LEU A 179 -13.17 -8.97 -12.12
C LEU A 179 -12.62 -9.80 -10.95
N LEU A 180 -11.97 -10.94 -11.25
CA LEU A 180 -11.35 -11.78 -10.23
C LEU A 180 -10.05 -11.18 -9.73
N MET A 181 -9.30 -10.49 -10.59
CA MET A 181 -8.10 -9.78 -10.21
C MET A 181 -8.41 -8.67 -9.22
N ASN A 182 -9.43 -7.86 -9.46
CA ASN A 182 -9.85 -6.78 -8.55
C ASN A 182 -10.24 -7.33 -7.17
N PHE A 183 -10.96 -8.47 -7.14
CA PHE A 183 -11.27 -9.13 -5.88
C PHE A 183 -10.00 -9.67 -5.18
N TRP A 184 -9.07 -10.26 -5.94
CA TRP A 184 -7.83 -10.82 -5.39
C TRP A 184 -6.85 -9.72 -4.96
N ALA A 185 -6.85 -8.57 -5.62
CA ALA A 185 -6.02 -7.41 -5.28
C ALA A 185 -6.31 -6.84 -3.87
N MET A 186 -7.49 -7.12 -3.31
CA MET A 186 -7.76 -6.85 -1.88
C MET A 186 -6.78 -7.58 -0.95
N PHE A 187 -6.12 -8.65 -1.45
CA PHE A 187 -5.09 -9.43 -0.77
C PHE A 187 -3.76 -9.28 -1.53
N SER A 188 -3.28 -8.02 -1.70
CA SER A 188 -2.06 -7.73 -2.48
C SER A 188 -0.87 -8.60 -2.08
N SER A 189 -0.67 -8.85 -0.78
CA SER A 189 0.31 -9.78 -0.22
C SER A 189 -0.28 -11.19 -0.11
N CYS A 190 -0.71 -11.78 -1.24
CA CYS A 190 -1.36 -13.08 -1.25
C CYS A 190 -0.46 -14.21 -0.71
N ALA A 191 0.86 -14.05 -0.71
CA ALA A 191 1.79 -14.98 -0.07
C ALA A 191 1.47 -15.24 1.40
N ARG A 192 0.88 -14.29 2.11
CA ARG A 192 0.45 -14.47 3.51
C ARG A 192 -0.59 -15.58 3.69
N LEU A 193 -1.35 -15.91 2.65
CA LEU A 193 -2.31 -17.03 2.68
C LEU A 193 -1.59 -18.37 2.96
N ALA A 194 -0.34 -18.53 2.51
CA ALA A 194 0.46 -19.74 2.80
C ALA A 194 0.73 -19.98 4.30
N TRP A 195 0.42 -19.02 5.18
CA TRP A 195 0.48 -19.25 6.64
C TRP A 195 -0.46 -20.39 7.05
N LEU A 196 -1.61 -20.53 6.40
CA LEU A 196 -2.51 -21.66 6.64
C LEU A 196 -1.83 -22.99 6.29
N ALA A 197 -1.14 -23.08 5.14
CA ALA A 197 -0.36 -24.26 4.76
C ALA A 197 0.73 -24.57 5.79
N GLY A 198 1.49 -23.56 6.23
CA GLY A 198 2.51 -23.68 7.28
C GLY A 198 1.95 -24.23 8.59
N MET A 199 0.82 -23.66 9.06
CA MET A 199 0.13 -24.14 10.28
C MET A 199 -0.38 -25.56 10.13
N LEU A 200 -0.96 -25.91 8.97
CA LEU A 200 -1.43 -27.28 8.69
C LEU A 200 -0.27 -28.28 8.66
N LEU A 201 0.84 -27.92 8.01
CA LEU A 201 2.04 -28.77 7.97
C LEU A 201 2.60 -29.00 9.38
N ALA A 202 2.68 -27.97 10.21
CA ALA A 202 3.12 -28.10 11.59
C ALA A 202 2.18 -29.01 12.40
N ALA A 203 0.87 -28.75 12.37
CA ALA A 203 -0.12 -29.52 13.12
C ALA A 203 -0.17 -31.00 12.68
N VAL A 204 -0.19 -31.23 11.36
CA VAL A 204 -0.22 -32.60 10.79
C VAL A 204 1.12 -33.27 11.02
N GLY A 205 2.25 -32.63 10.82
CA GLY A 205 3.59 -33.16 11.06
C GLY A 205 3.74 -33.64 12.51
N CYS A 206 3.43 -32.76 13.48
CA CYS A 206 3.47 -33.11 14.90
C CYS A 206 2.51 -34.26 15.24
N GLY A 207 1.28 -34.21 14.72
CA GLY A 207 0.29 -35.24 14.93
C GLY A 207 0.71 -36.62 14.40
N LEU A 208 1.36 -36.67 13.23
CA LEU A 208 1.86 -37.89 12.64
C LEU A 208 3.11 -38.39 13.36
N VAL A 209 4.01 -37.56 13.85
CA VAL A 209 5.10 -37.95 14.74
C VAL A 209 4.56 -38.68 15.95
N LEU A 210 3.60 -38.06 16.69
CA LEU A 210 2.96 -38.66 17.86
C LEU A 210 2.23 -40.00 17.51
N ARG A 211 1.74 -40.15 16.28
CA ARG A 211 0.95 -41.30 15.89
C ARG A 211 1.79 -42.49 15.45
N PHE A 212 2.95 -42.27 14.81
CA PHE A 212 3.74 -43.32 14.19
C PHE A 212 4.98 -43.77 14.96
N TRP A 213 5.37 -43.03 15.99
CA TRP A 213 6.45 -43.39 16.92
C TRP A 213 5.84 -43.92 18.22
N ASP A 214 5.84 -45.26 18.38
CA ASP A 214 5.09 -45.92 19.46
C ASP A 214 5.72 -45.84 20.86
N ASN A 215 6.96 -45.38 20.98
CA ASN A 215 7.63 -45.19 22.27
C ASN A 215 7.25 -43.83 22.85
N GLY A 216 6.54 -43.76 23.97
CA GLY A 216 6.00 -42.53 24.55
C GLY A 216 7.00 -41.44 24.84
N VAL A 217 8.28 -41.75 25.04
CA VAL A 217 9.35 -40.78 25.26
C VAL A 217 9.95 -40.28 23.93
N ALA A 218 10.13 -41.15 22.96
CA ALA A 218 10.78 -40.80 21.69
C ALA A 218 10.06 -39.69 20.93
N PRO A 219 8.72 -39.76 20.68
CA PRO A 219 8.04 -38.66 19.98
C PRO A 219 8.05 -37.36 20.76
N ALA A 220 8.02 -37.37 22.09
CA ALA A 220 8.15 -36.16 22.89
C ALA A 220 9.52 -35.51 22.75
N LEU A 221 10.61 -36.30 22.76
CA LEU A 221 11.96 -35.81 22.50
C LEU A 221 12.12 -35.28 21.06
N MET A 222 11.56 -35.98 20.07
CA MET A 222 11.60 -35.52 18.67
C MET A 222 10.89 -34.17 18.52
N LEU A 223 9.71 -34.01 19.11
CA LEU A 223 8.99 -32.74 19.07
C LEU A 223 9.70 -31.63 19.86
N ALA A 224 10.35 -31.97 20.97
CA ALA A 224 11.19 -31.00 21.69
C ALA A 224 12.37 -30.53 20.83
N VAL A 225 13.03 -31.44 20.10
CA VAL A 225 14.09 -31.08 19.14
C VAL A 225 13.52 -30.19 18.03
N CYS A 226 12.33 -30.52 17.49
CA CYS A 226 11.68 -29.65 16.50
C CYS A 226 11.39 -28.26 17.04
N ALA A 227 10.89 -28.17 18.28
CA ALA A 227 10.61 -26.87 18.93
C ALA A 227 11.89 -26.04 19.14
N VAL A 228 12.97 -26.68 19.60
CA VAL A 228 14.28 -26.02 19.76
C VAL A 228 14.82 -25.57 18.39
N ALA A 229 14.74 -26.42 17.37
CA ALA A 229 15.16 -26.07 16.01
C ALA A 229 14.34 -24.91 15.44
N GLN A 230 13.02 -24.86 15.72
CA GLN A 230 12.16 -23.73 15.32
C GLN A 230 12.60 -22.43 15.99
N GLY A 231 12.80 -22.43 17.31
CA GLY A 231 13.30 -21.29 18.05
C GLY A 231 14.69 -20.83 17.59
N TRP A 232 15.58 -21.80 17.32
CA TRP A 232 16.90 -21.49 16.78
C TRP A 232 16.83 -20.86 15.37
N GLY A 233 15.94 -21.34 14.51
CA GLY A 233 15.72 -20.78 13.17
C GLY A 233 15.21 -19.34 13.20
N GLN A 234 14.48 -18.98 14.25
CA GLN A 234 13.92 -17.63 14.43
C GLN A 234 14.73 -16.75 15.40
N ARG A 235 15.90 -17.20 15.83
CA ARG A 235 16.68 -16.52 16.90
C ARG A 235 17.03 -15.07 16.57
N SER A 236 17.33 -14.75 15.32
CA SER A 236 17.66 -13.38 14.91
C SER A 236 16.45 -12.45 15.07
N GLU A 237 15.29 -12.88 14.61
CA GLU A 237 14.05 -12.12 14.77
C GLU A 237 13.66 -11.97 16.25
N LEU A 238 13.74 -13.08 17.01
CA LEU A 238 13.48 -13.05 18.45
C LEU A 238 14.46 -12.14 19.18
N PHE A 239 15.74 -12.15 18.78
CA PHE A 239 16.77 -11.30 19.36
C PHE A 239 16.54 -9.83 19.00
N ASN A 240 16.23 -9.53 17.75
CA ASN A 240 15.91 -8.17 17.31
C ASN A 240 14.73 -7.62 18.08
N ARG A 241 13.62 -8.38 18.16
CA ARG A 241 12.45 -7.95 18.94
C ARG A 241 12.76 -7.81 20.42
N TRP A 242 13.56 -8.73 21.01
CA TRP A 242 13.98 -8.59 22.40
C TRP A 242 14.85 -7.34 22.60
N THR A 243 15.74 -7.03 21.64
CA THR A 243 16.57 -5.83 21.66
C THR A 243 15.70 -4.58 21.54
N ASP A 244 14.75 -4.57 20.61
CA ASP A 244 13.81 -3.47 20.45
C ASP A 244 13.01 -3.22 21.73
N TYR A 245 12.42 -4.27 22.31
CA TYR A 245 11.72 -4.16 23.60
C TYR A 245 12.63 -3.74 24.76
N HIS A 246 13.89 -4.14 24.76
CA HIS A 246 14.84 -3.77 25.80
C HIS A 246 15.36 -2.34 25.64
N TYR A 247 15.55 -1.92 24.40
CA TYR A 247 16.08 -0.60 24.06
C TYR A 247 15.00 0.49 24.16
N TYR A 248 13.79 0.19 23.72
CA TYR A 248 12.65 1.12 23.73
C TYR A 248 11.76 0.96 24.99
N GLY A 249 11.97 -0.10 25.77
CA GLY A 249 11.24 -0.39 27.01
C GLY A 249 9.83 -0.94 26.78
N PHE A 250 9.30 -1.61 27.82
CA PHE A 250 7.87 -1.96 27.90
C PHE A 250 6.97 -0.73 28.12
N ARG A 251 7.57 0.37 28.48
CA ARG A 251 6.96 1.68 28.44
C ARG A 251 7.35 2.28 27.12
N TYR A 252 6.39 2.56 26.31
CA TYR A 252 6.49 3.53 25.24
C TYR A 252 6.77 4.91 25.88
N GLU A 253 7.96 5.09 26.38
CA GLU A 253 8.52 6.42 26.46
C GLU A 253 8.90 6.71 25.02
N ASN A 254 7.93 7.22 24.24
CA ASN A 254 8.18 7.78 22.94
C ASN A 254 9.33 8.76 23.13
N LYS A 255 10.50 8.42 22.63
CA LYS A 255 11.57 9.39 22.49
C LYS A 255 11.18 10.21 21.26
N THR A 256 10.25 11.11 21.48
CA THR A 256 9.86 12.03 20.43
C THR A 256 11.05 12.90 20.04
N LEU A 257 11.19 13.17 18.75
CA LEU A 257 12.12 14.17 18.23
C LEU A 257 11.65 15.58 18.57
N LEU A 258 10.37 15.74 18.93
CA LEU A 258 9.77 17.00 19.34
C LEU A 258 10.18 17.34 20.78
N THR A 259 11.35 17.96 20.94
CA THR A 259 11.98 18.25 22.24
C THR A 259 11.90 19.73 22.62
N ASP A 260 11.60 20.61 21.66
CA ASP A 260 11.44 22.03 21.91
C ASP A 260 10.19 22.30 22.77
N PRO A 261 10.31 22.96 23.94
CA PRO A 261 9.18 23.27 24.79
C PRO A 261 8.10 24.14 24.11
N VAL A 262 8.39 24.72 22.98
CA VAL A 262 7.44 25.49 22.19
C VAL A 262 6.31 24.63 21.66
N TRP A 263 6.52 23.34 21.40
CA TRP A 263 5.45 22.43 20.99
C TRP A 263 4.31 22.41 22.02
N GLU A 264 4.66 22.27 23.31
CA GLU A 264 3.67 22.29 24.38
C GLU A 264 3.01 23.67 24.54
N GLN A 265 3.73 24.76 24.27
CA GLN A 265 3.13 26.10 24.27
C GLN A 265 2.12 26.27 23.14
N VAL A 266 2.45 25.78 21.94
CA VAL A 266 1.56 25.79 20.78
C VAL A 266 0.29 24.99 21.08
N ALA A 267 0.42 23.78 21.62
CA ALA A 267 -0.72 22.96 22.02
C ALA A 267 -1.57 23.60 23.13
N ALA A 268 -0.92 24.12 24.19
CA ALA A 268 -1.59 24.77 25.32
C ALA A 268 -2.29 26.09 24.93
N SER A 269 -1.94 26.71 23.80
CA SER A 269 -2.60 27.93 23.30
C SER A 269 -4.11 27.72 23.06
N GLY A 270 -4.53 26.48 22.78
CA GLY A 270 -5.91 26.16 22.39
C GLY A 270 -6.34 26.74 21.04
N ARG A 271 -5.37 27.29 20.27
CA ARG A 271 -5.64 27.88 18.95
C ARG A 271 -5.82 26.79 17.90
N TYR A 272 -5.00 25.73 17.97
CA TYR A 272 -4.93 24.70 16.95
C TYR A 272 -5.77 23.50 17.32
N SER A 273 -6.46 22.94 16.34
CA SER A 273 -7.26 21.74 16.43
C SER A 273 -6.98 20.75 15.28
N HIS A 274 -6.12 21.16 14.34
CA HIS A 274 -5.78 20.39 13.15
C HIS A 274 -4.29 20.52 12.82
N LEU A 275 -3.70 19.41 12.35
CA LEU A 275 -2.34 19.33 11.81
C LEU A 275 -2.44 18.93 10.34
N ALA A 276 -1.96 19.78 9.45
CA ALA A 276 -1.96 19.53 8.01
C ALA A 276 -0.54 19.33 7.49
N PHE A 277 -0.35 18.25 6.73
CA PHE A 277 0.86 17.97 5.99
C PHE A 277 0.69 18.38 4.53
N ALA A 278 1.73 18.96 3.94
CA ALA A 278 1.76 19.29 2.53
C ALA A 278 1.97 18.05 1.65
N THR A 279 2.74 17.08 2.16
CA THR A 279 3.09 15.83 1.46
C THR A 279 2.81 14.62 2.32
N PHE A 280 2.71 13.46 1.68
CA PHE A 280 2.55 12.17 2.36
C PHE A 280 3.93 11.53 2.55
N ASP A 281 4.56 11.81 3.70
CA ASP A 281 5.95 11.48 3.95
C ASP A 281 6.15 10.59 5.19
N PHE A 282 5.47 9.46 5.21
CA PHE A 282 5.49 8.51 6.33
C PHE A 282 6.82 7.75 6.49
N GLU A 283 7.78 7.94 5.59
CA GLU A 283 9.12 7.33 5.69
C GLU A 283 10.03 8.10 6.66
N HIS A 284 9.67 9.33 7.03
CA HIS A 284 10.38 10.16 7.98
C HIS A 284 9.88 9.98 9.42
N ASP A 285 10.80 9.91 10.38
CA ASP A 285 10.46 9.74 11.79
C ASP A 285 9.69 10.95 12.32
N GLU A 286 9.98 12.16 11.84
CA GLU A 286 9.30 13.41 12.17
C GLU A 286 7.80 13.36 11.86
N PHE A 287 7.40 12.68 10.79
CA PHE A 287 5.98 12.48 10.46
C PHE A 287 5.23 11.77 11.60
N TRP A 288 5.82 10.69 12.11
CA TRP A 288 5.20 9.90 13.17
C TRP A 288 5.12 10.65 14.49
N ASP A 289 6.17 11.38 14.85
CA ASP A 289 6.19 12.18 16.06
C ASP A 289 5.16 13.32 16.02
N LEU A 290 4.98 13.97 14.86
CA LEU A 290 3.96 14.99 14.66
C LEU A 290 2.54 14.41 14.74
N VAL A 291 2.30 13.24 14.15
CA VAL A 291 1.00 12.57 14.23
C VAL A 291 0.67 12.15 15.66
N ASP A 292 1.65 11.59 16.39
CA ASP A 292 1.49 11.23 17.80
C ASP A 292 1.22 12.48 18.66
N PHE A 293 1.95 13.57 18.42
CA PHE A 293 1.72 14.85 19.09
C PHE A 293 0.29 15.38 18.86
N ALA A 294 -0.18 15.34 17.60
CA ALA A 294 -1.54 15.76 17.28
C ALA A 294 -2.58 14.88 18.00
N ALA A 295 -2.36 13.55 18.03
CA ALA A 295 -3.24 12.62 18.72
C ALA A 295 -3.29 12.84 20.25
N ASP A 296 -2.13 13.07 20.88
CA ASP A 296 -2.03 13.32 22.32
C ASP A 296 -2.76 14.60 22.74
N HIS A 297 -2.83 15.59 21.85
CA HIS A 297 -3.53 16.86 22.07
C HIS A 297 -4.97 16.88 21.53
N GLY A 298 -5.44 15.75 20.97
CA GLY A 298 -6.80 15.63 20.44
C GLY A 298 -7.03 16.41 19.14
N TRP A 299 -5.98 16.69 18.38
CA TRP A 299 -6.07 17.32 17.07
C TRP A 299 -6.41 16.31 16.00
N THR A 300 -7.04 16.74 14.94
CA THR A 300 -7.22 15.95 13.72
C THR A 300 -6.01 16.13 12.80
N SER A 301 -5.83 15.21 11.83
CA SER A 301 -4.80 15.34 10.81
C SER A 301 -5.36 14.96 9.43
N ASN A 302 -4.83 15.59 8.37
CA ASN A 302 -5.14 15.24 6.99
C ASN A 302 -4.38 14.01 6.50
N SER A 303 -3.36 13.58 7.22
CA SER A 303 -2.50 12.49 6.78
C SER A 303 -2.08 11.60 7.93
N PHE A 304 -2.12 10.30 7.69
CA PHE A 304 -1.47 9.26 8.49
C PHE A 304 -1.28 8.01 7.62
N TYR A 305 -0.48 7.06 8.10
CA TYR A 305 -0.25 5.83 7.33
C TYR A 305 -1.53 5.00 7.19
N MET A 306 -1.90 4.74 5.95
CA MET A 306 -2.96 3.79 5.59
C MET A 306 -2.38 2.70 4.69
N ALA A 307 -2.58 1.44 5.09
CA ALA A 307 -2.09 0.28 4.34
C ALA A 307 -2.68 0.16 2.92
N HIS A 308 -3.82 0.78 2.69
CA HIS A 308 -4.52 0.82 1.41
C HIS A 308 -4.95 2.26 1.13
N MET A 309 -4.13 2.97 0.42
CA MET A 309 -4.38 4.34 0.00
C MET A 309 -4.11 4.46 -1.50
N ASP A 310 -4.92 5.25 -2.19
CA ASP A 310 -4.58 5.67 -3.56
C ASP A 310 -3.53 6.78 -3.48
N GLY A 311 -2.27 6.40 -3.69
CA GLY A 311 -1.14 7.34 -3.62
C GLY A 311 -1.27 8.50 -4.60
N ASN A 312 -1.87 8.28 -5.77
CA ASN A 312 -2.10 9.35 -6.74
C ASN A 312 -3.16 10.33 -6.23
N LEU A 313 -4.23 9.82 -5.62
CA LEU A 313 -5.26 10.66 -5.02
C LEU A 313 -4.70 11.43 -3.82
N ALA A 314 -3.90 10.79 -2.96
CA ALA A 314 -3.26 11.45 -1.84
C ALA A 314 -2.31 12.57 -2.28
N ALA A 315 -1.48 12.31 -3.29
CA ALA A 315 -0.57 13.33 -3.85
C ALA A 315 -1.29 14.56 -4.42
N VAL A 316 -2.57 14.40 -4.77
CA VAL A 316 -3.42 15.49 -5.28
C VAL A 316 -4.20 16.17 -4.16
N THR A 317 -4.74 15.41 -3.21
CA THR A 317 -5.66 15.93 -2.18
C THR A 317 -4.95 16.56 -0.99
N LEU A 318 -3.78 16.05 -0.58
CA LEU A 318 -3.06 16.60 0.57
C LEU A 318 -2.64 18.05 0.35
N PRO A 319 -1.99 18.41 -0.76
CA PRO A 319 -1.71 19.80 -1.05
C PRO A 319 -2.99 20.62 -1.25
N GLY A 320 -4.12 20.01 -1.55
CA GLY A 320 -5.42 20.67 -1.73
C GLY A 320 -5.90 21.42 -0.48
N GLU A 321 -5.59 20.92 0.71
CA GLU A 321 -5.92 21.61 1.97
C GLU A 321 -5.15 22.92 2.16
N LEU A 322 -4.02 23.05 1.48
CA LEU A 322 -3.24 24.29 1.48
C LEU A 322 -3.83 25.39 0.57
N ASN A 323 -4.88 25.07 -0.19
CA ASN A 323 -5.59 26.08 -0.98
C ASN A 323 -6.53 26.96 -0.13
N GLU A 324 -7.05 26.42 0.98
CA GLU A 324 -7.92 27.13 1.91
C GLU A 324 -7.30 27.07 3.32
N LEU A 325 -6.39 28.01 3.59
CA LEU A 325 -5.68 28.07 4.86
C LEU A 325 -6.63 28.41 6.02
N SER A 326 -6.48 27.69 7.14
CA SER A 326 -7.27 27.88 8.35
C SER A 326 -6.43 28.34 9.53
N ALA A 327 -6.93 29.26 10.33
CA ALA A 327 -6.23 29.80 11.51
C ALA A 327 -6.14 28.79 12.67
N ASP A 328 -6.95 27.73 12.66
CA ASP A 328 -6.93 26.65 13.65
C ASP A 328 -6.07 25.46 13.22
N THR A 329 -5.33 25.59 12.13
CA THR A 329 -4.47 24.54 11.55
C THR A 329 -3.00 24.94 11.68
N LEU A 330 -2.20 23.98 12.16
CA LEU A 330 -0.75 24.03 12.08
C LEU A 330 -0.31 23.23 10.85
N TYR A 331 0.50 23.84 9.99
CA TYR A 331 0.97 23.24 8.75
C TYR A 331 2.39 22.73 8.94
N ALA A 332 2.66 21.46 8.60
CA ALA A 332 3.97 20.83 8.72
C ALA A 332 4.57 20.54 7.35
N PHE A 333 5.84 20.91 7.17
CA PHE A 333 6.62 20.74 5.95
C PHE A 333 7.85 19.91 6.29
N ILE A 334 7.72 18.59 6.21
CA ILE A 334 8.83 17.66 6.43
C ILE A 334 9.75 17.68 5.22
N ASP A 335 9.17 17.64 4.02
CA ASP A 335 9.86 17.86 2.76
C ASP A 335 9.68 19.36 2.35
N GLU A 336 10.78 20.09 2.37
CA GLU A 336 10.78 21.52 2.01
C GLU A 336 10.76 21.73 0.48
N ASP A 337 10.92 20.69 -0.33
CA ASP A 337 10.85 20.80 -1.79
C ASP A 337 9.47 21.31 -2.26
N GLU A 338 8.42 21.05 -1.47
CA GLU A 338 7.09 21.59 -1.73
C GLU A 338 7.06 23.12 -1.62
N LEU A 339 7.79 23.69 -0.68
CA LEU A 339 7.90 25.16 -0.51
C LEU A 339 8.70 25.83 -1.63
N ALA A 340 9.56 25.08 -2.32
CA ALA A 340 10.20 25.57 -3.54
C ALA A 340 9.19 25.85 -4.67
N ARG A 341 7.98 25.29 -4.54
CA ARG A 341 6.89 25.47 -5.52
C ARG A 341 5.85 26.50 -5.07
N ASN A 342 5.68 26.68 -3.77
CA ASN A 342 4.70 27.64 -3.24
C ASN A 342 5.04 28.09 -1.80
N SER A 343 4.98 29.36 -1.53
CA SER A 343 5.20 29.93 -0.19
C SER A 343 3.94 29.99 0.69
N TYR A 344 2.78 29.64 0.21
CA TYR A 344 1.47 29.61 0.88
C TYR A 344 1.03 30.87 1.64
N GLY A 345 1.90 31.86 1.85
CA GLY A 345 1.60 33.08 2.62
C GLY A 345 1.42 32.85 4.13
N LEU A 346 2.04 31.81 4.67
CA LEU A 346 2.06 31.50 6.10
C LEU A 346 3.18 32.26 6.82
N HIS A 347 3.07 32.37 8.14
CA HIS A 347 4.18 32.67 9.04
C HIS A 347 4.95 31.40 9.33
N TYR A 348 6.23 31.36 9.08
CA TYR A 348 7.06 30.13 9.16
C TYR A 348 7.93 30.13 10.40
N TYR A 349 8.10 28.95 10.99
CA TYR A 349 8.91 28.72 12.19
C TYR A 349 9.64 27.38 12.06
N ARG A 350 10.83 27.28 12.68
CA ARG A 350 11.58 26.03 12.71
C ARG A 350 11.69 25.53 14.15
N LEU A 351 11.08 24.37 14.43
CA LEU A 351 11.11 23.70 15.71
C LEU A 351 11.73 22.31 15.56
N ASP A 352 12.75 21.99 16.33
CA ASP A 352 13.51 20.74 16.25
C ASP A 352 13.95 20.36 14.81
N GLY A 353 14.19 21.35 13.95
CA GLY A 353 14.55 21.16 12.55
C GLY A 353 13.36 21.04 11.58
N ILE A 354 12.16 20.86 12.09
CA ILE A 354 10.93 20.77 11.30
C ILE A 354 10.43 22.17 10.99
N LEU A 355 10.13 22.44 9.73
CA LEU A 355 9.50 23.69 9.32
C LEU A 355 7.99 23.59 9.50
N ILE A 356 7.43 24.53 10.23
CA ILE A 356 5.98 24.66 10.43
C ILE A 356 5.47 26.00 9.94
N GLY A 357 4.21 26.05 9.56
CA GLY A 357 3.52 27.25 9.11
C GLY A 357 2.23 27.51 9.88
N SER A 358 1.87 28.76 10.04
CA SER A 358 0.64 29.22 10.68
C SER A 358 0.08 30.42 9.96
N VAL A 359 -1.24 30.54 9.89
CA VAL A 359 -1.92 31.70 9.26
C VAL A 359 -1.72 32.96 10.07
N GLU A 360 -1.73 32.85 11.39
CA GLU A 360 -1.47 33.96 12.30
C GLU A 360 -0.14 33.75 13.03
N PRO A 361 0.57 34.84 13.39
CA PRO A 361 1.84 34.72 14.11
C PRO A 361 1.72 33.90 15.40
N ILE A 362 2.78 33.14 15.70
CA ILE A 362 2.92 32.42 16.98
C ILE A 362 3.75 33.30 17.92
N ASP A 363 3.13 33.76 19.01
CA ASP A 363 3.77 34.66 19.94
C ASP A 363 5.02 34.07 20.61
N GLY A 364 6.08 34.83 20.70
CA GLY A 364 7.29 34.46 21.43
C GLY A 364 8.26 33.55 20.69
N ILE A 365 8.02 33.26 19.42
CA ILE A 365 8.90 32.48 18.55
C ILE A 365 9.46 33.34 17.44
N GLU A 366 10.74 33.17 17.11
CA GLU A 366 11.36 33.84 15.98
C GLU A 366 10.81 33.27 14.67
N GLU A 367 10.31 34.17 13.82
CA GLU A 367 9.74 33.80 12.53
C GLU A 367 10.87 33.63 11.50
N GLU A 368 10.84 32.55 10.76
CA GLU A 368 11.71 32.38 9.59
C GLU A 368 11.17 33.15 8.39
N PRO A 369 12.04 33.66 7.52
CA PRO A 369 11.60 34.32 6.29
C PRO A 369 10.81 33.29 5.43
N ALA A 370 9.73 33.76 4.80
CA ALA A 370 8.98 32.96 3.88
C ALA A 370 9.89 32.39 2.78
N PRO A 371 9.80 31.11 2.46
CA PRO A 371 10.62 30.49 1.42
C PRO A 371 10.42 31.21 0.08
N GLU A 372 11.52 31.53 -0.60
CA GLU A 372 11.48 32.06 -1.95
C GLU A 372 11.11 30.91 -2.93
N VAL A 373 10.09 31.16 -3.75
CA VAL A 373 9.72 30.21 -4.82
C VAL A 373 10.52 30.59 -6.07
N PRO A 374 11.54 29.81 -6.45
CA PRO A 374 12.33 30.11 -7.63
C PRO A 374 11.49 29.92 -8.92
N ALA A 375 11.84 30.66 -9.96
CA ALA A 375 11.29 30.38 -11.28
C ALA A 375 11.68 28.98 -11.73
N HIS A 376 10.71 28.18 -12.15
CA HIS A 376 10.93 26.83 -12.65
C HIS A 376 11.15 26.85 -14.16
N THR A 377 12.31 26.35 -14.60
CA THR A 377 12.57 26.14 -16.03
C THR A 377 12.28 24.71 -16.40
N MET A 378 11.32 24.51 -17.30
CA MET A 378 10.88 23.19 -17.77
C MET A 378 12.02 22.41 -18.44
N ASP A 379 12.13 21.14 -18.14
CA ASP A 379 13.09 20.23 -18.78
C ASP A 379 12.57 19.84 -20.17
N LEU A 380 13.06 20.52 -21.22
CA LEU A 380 12.60 20.27 -22.58
C LEU A 380 12.92 18.85 -23.10
N THR A 381 13.81 18.11 -22.43
CA THR A 381 14.11 16.71 -22.81
C THR A 381 12.94 15.77 -22.46
N LYS A 382 12.05 16.19 -21.56
CA LYS A 382 10.86 15.47 -21.13
C LYS A 382 9.59 15.90 -21.87
N SER A 383 9.71 16.78 -22.87
CA SER A 383 8.57 17.25 -23.65
C SER A 383 8.04 16.17 -24.58
N ASP A 384 6.71 16.12 -24.75
CA ASP A 384 6.08 15.33 -25.80
C ASP A 384 6.20 16.09 -27.13
N LEU A 385 6.69 15.42 -28.16
CA LEU A 385 7.01 16.02 -29.46
C LEU A 385 6.23 15.33 -30.59
N ILE A 386 5.58 16.13 -31.43
CA ILE A 386 4.92 15.70 -32.68
C ILE A 386 5.49 16.55 -33.81
N ASN A 387 6.04 15.93 -34.87
CA ASN A 387 6.74 16.63 -35.95
C ASN A 387 7.72 17.68 -35.39
N ALA A 388 8.47 17.30 -34.36
CA ALA A 388 9.41 18.16 -33.67
C ALA A 388 10.59 17.32 -33.19
N HIS A 389 11.74 17.94 -32.93
CA HIS A 389 12.93 17.24 -32.43
C HIS A 389 13.69 18.08 -31.41
N PHE A 390 14.25 17.43 -30.42
CA PHE A 390 15.15 18.05 -29.44
C PHE A 390 16.59 17.92 -29.93
N ALA A 391 17.29 19.04 -30.04
CA ALA A 391 18.70 19.10 -30.41
C ALA A 391 19.37 20.35 -29.81
N ASP A 392 20.61 20.21 -29.39
CA ASP A 392 21.45 21.32 -28.89
C ASP A 392 20.81 22.15 -27.76
N GLY A 393 20.01 21.50 -26.90
CA GLY A 393 19.33 22.16 -25.77
C GLY A 393 18.03 22.87 -26.13
N SER A 394 17.54 22.75 -27.36
CA SER A 394 16.32 23.37 -27.84
C SER A 394 15.40 22.37 -28.55
N VAL A 395 14.12 22.73 -28.70
CA VAL A 395 13.15 21.97 -29.51
C VAL A 395 12.87 22.72 -30.78
N GLY A 396 13.18 22.11 -31.92
CA GLY A 396 12.80 22.58 -33.24
C GLY A 396 11.48 21.94 -33.69
N LEU A 397 10.51 22.76 -34.11
CA LEU A 397 9.22 22.34 -34.63
C LEU A 397 9.17 22.57 -36.12
N GLU A 398 8.75 21.52 -36.87
CA GLU A 398 8.50 21.57 -38.30
C GLU A 398 7.04 21.96 -38.60
N THR A 399 6.68 22.07 -39.86
CA THR A 399 5.30 22.35 -40.26
C THR A 399 4.28 21.42 -39.61
N GLY A 400 3.28 22.00 -38.93
CA GLY A 400 2.29 21.25 -38.15
C GLY A 400 2.88 20.54 -36.95
N GLY A 401 4.08 20.96 -36.50
CA GLY A 401 4.75 20.46 -35.30
C GLY A 401 4.10 20.94 -34.04
N GLU A 402 4.18 20.12 -33.00
CA GLU A 402 3.73 20.45 -31.63
C GLU A 402 4.75 19.98 -30.60
N MET A 403 5.03 20.84 -29.66
CA MET A 403 5.74 20.51 -28.42
C MET A 403 4.80 20.74 -27.23
N MET A 404 4.82 19.83 -26.28
CA MET A 404 4.14 19.99 -25.02
C MET A 404 5.12 19.71 -23.89
N THR A 405 5.34 20.67 -22.97
CA THR A 405 6.31 20.56 -21.88
C THR A 405 6.03 19.37 -20.95
N GLU A 406 6.96 19.05 -20.07
CA GLU A 406 6.71 18.14 -18.94
C GLU A 406 5.51 18.61 -18.10
N GLU A 407 4.96 17.70 -17.31
CA GLU A 407 3.87 17.98 -16.39
C GLU A 407 4.38 18.68 -15.12
N TRP A 408 3.65 19.73 -14.71
CA TRP A 408 3.96 20.49 -13.51
C TRP A 408 2.69 20.82 -12.74
N THR A 409 2.73 20.79 -11.41
CA THR A 409 1.61 21.20 -10.57
C THR A 409 1.78 22.66 -10.17
N LEU A 410 0.73 23.46 -10.37
CA LEU A 410 0.69 24.86 -9.96
C LEU A 410 -0.33 25.05 -8.85
N PHE A 411 0.07 25.73 -7.81
CA PHE A 411 -0.77 26.10 -6.67
C PHE A 411 -1.51 27.43 -6.93
N PRO A 412 -2.54 27.76 -6.16
CA PRO A 412 -3.21 29.04 -6.31
C PRO A 412 -2.24 30.21 -6.28
N GLY A 413 -2.40 31.13 -7.20
CA GLY A 413 -1.52 32.30 -7.33
C GLY A 413 -1.50 32.86 -8.74
N ARG A 414 -0.77 33.96 -8.90
CA ARG A 414 -0.52 34.59 -10.20
C ARG A 414 0.81 34.12 -10.76
N TYR A 415 0.80 33.66 -11.99
CA TYR A 415 1.96 33.10 -12.67
C TYR A 415 2.29 33.86 -13.93
N ARG A 416 3.60 33.90 -14.22
CA ARG A 416 4.16 34.35 -15.50
C ARG A 416 4.86 33.17 -16.17
N VAL A 417 4.50 32.91 -17.42
CA VAL A 417 5.20 31.93 -18.27
C VAL A 417 5.96 32.68 -19.34
N THR A 418 7.26 32.41 -19.42
CA THR A 418 8.15 32.99 -20.43
C THR A 418 8.73 31.89 -21.31
N LEU A 419 8.54 32.03 -22.61
CA LEU A 419 9.15 31.18 -23.62
C LEU A 419 10.23 31.99 -24.35
N THR A 420 11.39 31.40 -24.56
CA THR A 420 12.45 31.98 -25.40
C THR A 420 12.72 31.09 -26.59
N GLY A 421 13.01 31.67 -27.75
CA GLY A 421 13.24 30.86 -28.94
C GLY A 421 13.27 31.69 -30.22
N SER A 422 12.57 31.23 -31.26
CA SER A 422 12.38 31.98 -32.50
C SER A 422 11.14 31.49 -33.24
N GLY A 423 10.54 32.41 -34.01
CA GLY A 423 9.40 32.10 -34.89
C GLY A 423 8.06 32.01 -34.15
N PHE A 424 7.94 32.57 -32.94
CA PHE A 424 6.69 32.51 -32.16
C PHE A 424 5.52 33.26 -32.81
N ASP A 425 5.79 34.22 -33.68
CA ASP A 425 4.80 34.91 -34.53
C ASP A 425 4.11 33.97 -35.53
N HIS A 426 4.66 32.77 -35.79
CA HIS A 426 4.13 31.71 -36.60
C HIS A 426 3.59 30.51 -35.77
N SER A 427 3.35 30.70 -34.51
CA SER A 427 2.92 29.66 -33.58
C SER A 427 1.62 30.00 -32.87
N TYR A 428 0.96 28.95 -32.41
CA TYR A 428 -0.16 29.01 -31.51
C TYR A 428 0.25 28.38 -30.18
N ILE A 429 0.11 29.13 -29.08
CA ILE A 429 0.49 28.67 -27.76
C ILE A 429 -0.76 28.52 -26.91
N TYR A 430 -0.79 27.44 -26.15
CA TYR A 430 -1.84 27.14 -25.21
C TYR A 430 -1.29 26.39 -24.01
N ALA A 431 -2.05 26.35 -22.91
CA ALA A 431 -1.75 25.47 -21.82
C ALA A 431 -2.83 24.40 -21.65
N ARG A 432 -2.41 23.21 -21.19
CA ARG A 432 -3.32 22.17 -20.72
C ARG A 432 -3.10 21.99 -19.22
N TYR A 433 -4.18 21.73 -18.51
CA TYR A 433 -4.13 21.41 -17.10
C TYR A 433 -5.34 20.57 -16.70
N GLY A 434 -5.23 19.87 -15.58
CA GLY A 434 -6.32 19.16 -14.93
C GLY A 434 -6.72 19.85 -13.63
N LEU A 435 -7.94 19.63 -13.19
CA LEU A 435 -8.42 19.99 -11.86
C LEU A 435 -8.55 18.72 -11.00
N ILE A 436 -8.78 18.89 -9.72
CA ILE A 436 -8.93 17.79 -8.75
C ILE A 436 -10.05 16.81 -9.12
N ASN A 437 -11.05 17.24 -9.89
CA ASN A 437 -12.13 16.41 -10.42
C ASN A 437 -11.70 15.54 -11.62
N GLN A 438 -10.41 15.56 -11.99
CA GLN A 438 -9.80 14.87 -13.14
C GLN A 438 -10.28 15.35 -14.54
N GLU A 439 -11.03 16.44 -14.60
CA GLU A 439 -11.36 17.06 -15.88
C GLU A 439 -10.14 17.81 -16.44
N THR A 440 -9.91 17.69 -17.73
CA THR A 440 -8.81 18.37 -18.43
C THR A 440 -9.31 19.60 -19.14
N TYR A 441 -8.62 20.72 -18.94
CA TYR A 441 -8.96 22.01 -19.50
C TYR A 441 -7.86 22.50 -20.43
N LYS A 442 -8.23 23.41 -21.32
CA LYS A 442 -7.32 24.10 -22.23
C LYS A 442 -7.46 25.61 -22.02
N LEU A 443 -6.35 26.25 -21.77
CA LEU A 443 -6.24 27.71 -21.74
C LEU A 443 -5.60 28.17 -23.04
N ASP A 444 -6.40 28.78 -23.91
CA ASP A 444 -5.89 29.41 -25.13
C ASP A 444 -5.31 30.76 -24.77
N ILE A 445 -4.09 31.01 -25.21
CA ILE A 445 -3.40 32.26 -24.93
C ILE A 445 -3.60 33.18 -26.14
N ASP A 446 -4.30 34.32 -25.92
CA ASP A 446 -4.56 35.30 -27.00
C ASP A 446 -3.35 36.21 -27.20
N PHE A 447 -2.90 36.31 -28.43
CA PHE A 447 -1.68 37.01 -28.79
C PHE A 447 -1.94 38.10 -29.83
N THR A 448 -1.77 39.33 -29.42
CA THR A 448 -1.68 40.46 -30.34
C THR A 448 -0.34 41.14 -30.13
N GLY A 449 0.55 41.08 -31.13
CA GLY A 449 1.87 41.76 -31.15
C GLY A 449 3.00 40.91 -30.53
N ILE A 450 3.19 39.72 -31.02
CA ILE A 450 4.18 38.75 -30.56
C ILE A 450 5.59 39.21 -30.94
N ASP A 451 6.53 39.19 -29.98
CA ASP A 451 7.97 39.15 -30.31
C ASP A 451 8.29 37.73 -30.86
N PRO A 452 8.89 37.64 -32.03
CA PRO A 452 9.22 36.32 -32.60
C PRO A 452 10.24 35.53 -31.79
N ASN A 453 10.98 36.14 -30.86
CA ASN A 453 12.04 35.49 -30.08
C ASN A 453 11.70 35.26 -28.61
N GLU A 454 10.77 36.03 -28.08
CA GLU A 454 10.35 35.89 -26.68
C GLU A 454 8.85 36.07 -26.54
N MET A 455 8.29 35.25 -25.68
CA MET A 455 6.88 35.27 -25.41
C MET A 455 6.61 35.13 -23.94
N THR A 456 5.81 36.06 -23.42
CA THR A 456 5.44 36.07 -22.02
C THR A 456 3.93 36.26 -21.87
N PHE A 457 3.31 35.42 -21.03
CA PHE A 457 1.92 35.61 -20.64
C PHE A 457 1.75 35.41 -19.13
N GLU A 458 0.71 36.00 -18.57
CA GLU A 458 0.36 35.85 -17.17
C GLU A 458 -1.05 35.28 -17.04
N PHE A 459 -1.27 34.47 -16.02
CA PHE A 459 -2.58 33.95 -15.66
C PHE A 459 -2.69 33.80 -14.16
N THR A 460 -3.92 33.63 -13.67
CA THR A 460 -4.18 33.38 -12.24
C THR A 460 -4.78 31.99 -12.08
N ALA A 461 -4.11 31.14 -11.31
CA ALA A 461 -4.66 29.88 -10.83
C ALA A 461 -5.50 30.18 -9.57
N THR A 462 -6.80 29.94 -9.62
CA THR A 462 -7.72 30.13 -8.49
C THR A 462 -7.82 28.90 -7.60
N GLU A 463 -7.37 27.76 -8.11
CA GLU A 463 -7.27 26.48 -7.44
C GLU A 463 -6.04 25.76 -7.96
N MET A 464 -5.70 24.61 -7.37
CA MET A 464 -4.56 23.81 -7.81
C MET A 464 -4.78 23.28 -9.23
N LEU A 465 -3.81 23.56 -10.12
CA LEU A 465 -3.81 23.09 -11.50
C LEU A 465 -2.84 21.92 -11.61
N HIS A 466 -3.42 20.71 -11.77
CA HIS A 466 -2.65 19.48 -11.95
C HIS A 466 -2.25 19.32 -13.40
N TYR A 467 -1.11 18.65 -13.63
CA TYR A 467 -0.64 18.30 -14.97
C TYR A 467 -0.55 19.51 -15.91
N TRP A 468 -0.18 20.71 -15.36
CA TRP A 468 0.04 21.88 -16.20
C TRP A 468 1.12 21.59 -17.20
N ARG A 469 0.83 21.91 -18.46
CA ARG A 469 1.75 21.78 -19.58
C ARG A 469 1.56 22.98 -20.50
N THR A 470 2.67 23.56 -20.94
CA THR A 470 2.66 24.61 -21.97
C THR A 470 2.91 23.95 -23.34
N ALA A 471 2.05 24.24 -24.29
CA ALA A 471 2.15 23.69 -25.65
C ALA A 471 2.42 24.80 -26.65
N VAL A 472 3.29 24.51 -27.62
CA VAL A 472 3.61 25.34 -28.77
C VAL A 472 3.28 24.55 -30.03
N HIS A 473 2.43 25.10 -30.90
CA HIS A 473 2.03 24.46 -32.18
C HIS A 473 2.30 25.41 -33.33
N THR A 474 2.93 24.92 -34.41
CA THR A 474 3.20 25.72 -35.58
C THR A 474 1.96 25.88 -36.48
N LEU A 475 1.70 27.12 -36.93
CA LEU A 475 0.51 27.46 -37.73
C LEU A 475 0.72 27.33 -39.25
N ASP A 476 1.93 27.45 -39.71
CA ASP A 476 2.28 27.48 -41.11
C ASP A 476 3.61 26.75 -41.40
N ASP A 477 4.19 26.95 -42.57
CA ASP A 477 5.44 26.33 -43.00
C ASP A 477 6.70 26.94 -42.36
N ALA A 478 6.57 27.76 -41.32
CA ALA A 478 7.70 28.33 -40.62
C ALA A 478 8.32 27.36 -39.62
N ASN A 479 9.63 27.48 -39.45
CA ASN A 479 10.34 26.78 -38.39
C ASN A 479 10.22 27.55 -37.07
N VAL A 480 9.73 26.93 -36.07
CA VAL A 480 9.66 27.46 -34.69
C VAL A 480 10.69 26.74 -33.84
N THR A 481 11.45 27.49 -33.05
CA THR A 481 12.41 26.90 -32.11
C THR A 481 12.09 27.37 -30.70
N VAL A 482 12.05 26.45 -29.75
CA VAL A 482 11.87 26.73 -28.30
C VAL A 482 13.17 26.43 -27.59
N ASN A 483 13.77 27.44 -26.97
CA ASN A 483 15.02 27.30 -26.22
C ASN A 483 14.76 27.09 -24.72
N SER A 484 13.74 27.73 -24.18
CA SER A 484 13.35 27.53 -22.77
C SER A 484 11.88 27.85 -22.56
N VAL A 485 11.30 27.23 -21.55
CA VAL A 485 9.99 27.57 -21.00
C VAL A 485 10.17 27.71 -19.49
N THR A 486 9.91 28.90 -18.96
CA THR A 486 10.06 29.21 -17.52
C THR A 486 8.71 29.60 -16.95
N VAL A 487 8.37 29.06 -15.79
CA VAL A 487 7.15 29.37 -15.02
C VAL A 487 7.57 30.01 -13.72
N GLU A 488 7.08 31.22 -13.45
CA GLU A 488 7.41 32.02 -12.27
C GLU A 488 6.12 32.42 -11.55
N LYS A 489 6.06 32.25 -10.23
CA LYS A 489 4.98 32.79 -9.41
C LYS A 489 5.26 34.28 -9.15
N VAL A 490 4.33 35.14 -9.53
CA VAL A 490 4.51 36.62 -9.52
C VAL A 490 3.57 37.37 -8.56
N GLY A 491 2.85 36.64 -7.70
CA GLY A 491 1.97 37.24 -6.70
C GLY A 491 0.93 36.30 -6.15
#